data_871b87e464442d7b872ba047274fcc1a
#
_entry.id   871b87e464442d7b872ba047274fcc1a
#
_cell.length_a   1.000
_cell.length_b   1.000
_cell.length_c   1.000
_cell.angle_alpha   90.00
_cell.angle_beta   90.00
_cell.angle_gamma   90.00
#
_symmetry.space_group_name_H-M   'P 1'
#
loop_
_entity.id
_entity.type
_entity.pdbx_description
1 polymer ?
#
loop_
_entity_poly.entity_id
_entity_poly.type
_entity_poly.pdbx_seq_one_letter_code
_entity_poly.pdbx_strand_id
1 'polypeptide(L)'
;HPHTHIVLRGRDDLDRDLVIAREYISHGMRERAAEILSLDLGPKTDAEIDDQLRRQVDQERFTDLDRVLKRQAGETGEVSFDKPVAGIAQPYRAGRLQRLAKLGLAEEVAPGRWRLADDLEPVLRRMGERGDIIKAMHRELTAAGVDRGTANYVIFDPAQAGEQPLVGRLVARGIADEEKDSHFLVLDGVDGRAHYVDIGVPG
;
A
#
# COMPACT_ATOMS: atom_id res chain seq x y z
N HIS A 1 0.48 4.59 9.60
CA HIS A 1 0.85 5.73 8.75
C HIS A 1 0.58 7.04 9.50
N PRO A 2 1.45 8.05 9.42
CA PRO A 2 1.09 9.37 9.90
C PRO A 2 -0.07 9.89 9.05
N HIS A 3 -1.17 10.29 9.69
CA HIS A 3 -2.36 10.84 9.05
C HIS A 3 -2.90 12.00 9.89
N THR A 4 -3.71 12.82 9.27
CA THR A 4 -4.33 13.98 9.91
C THR A 4 -5.83 13.90 9.72
N HIS A 5 -6.58 13.97 10.82
CA HIS A 5 -8.02 14.15 10.80
C HIS A 5 -8.36 15.63 10.73
N ILE A 6 -9.19 16.01 9.77
CA ILE A 6 -9.68 17.38 9.62
C ILE A 6 -11.16 17.39 9.93
N VAL A 7 -11.53 18.08 10.99
CA VAL A 7 -12.92 18.30 11.35
C VAL A 7 -13.32 19.69 10.90
N LEU A 8 -14.33 19.78 10.03
CA LEU A 8 -14.83 21.05 9.52
C LEU A 8 -16.20 21.35 10.13
N ARG A 9 -16.42 22.60 10.51
CA ARG A 9 -17.75 23.09 10.83
C ARG A 9 -18.58 23.09 9.54
N GLY A 10 -19.78 22.51 9.56
CA GLY A 10 -20.66 22.39 8.40
C GLY A 10 -21.28 23.72 7.92
N ARG A 11 -20.76 24.87 8.40
CA ARG A 11 -21.22 26.22 8.06
C ARG A 11 -20.06 27.16 7.77
N ASP A 12 -20.27 28.06 6.82
CA ASP A 12 -19.33 29.12 6.49
C ASP A 12 -19.42 30.31 7.50
N ASP A 13 -18.60 31.34 7.31
CA ASP A 13 -18.56 32.52 8.17
C ASP A 13 -19.82 33.39 8.12
N LEU A 14 -20.71 33.14 7.16
CA LEU A 14 -22.00 33.78 6.99
C LEU A 14 -23.15 32.88 7.46
N ASP A 15 -22.87 31.82 8.21
CA ASP A 15 -23.80 30.83 8.74
C ASP A 15 -24.62 30.08 7.66
N ARG A 16 -24.11 30.00 6.42
CA ARG A 16 -24.66 29.21 5.33
C ARG A 16 -24.04 27.82 5.32
N ASP A 17 -24.72 26.83 4.76
CA ASP A 17 -24.20 25.48 4.64
C ASP A 17 -22.90 25.46 3.82
N LEU A 18 -21.85 24.85 4.38
CA LEU A 18 -20.56 24.69 3.73
C LEU A 18 -20.66 23.56 2.70
N VAL A 19 -20.62 23.93 1.43
CA VAL A 19 -20.60 22.95 0.32
C VAL A 19 -19.19 22.86 -0.23
N ILE A 20 -18.56 21.70 -0.09
CA ILE A 20 -17.24 21.42 -0.65
C ILE A 20 -17.42 20.48 -1.84
N ALA A 21 -16.92 20.88 -3.01
CA ALA A 21 -16.98 20.05 -4.19
C ALA A 21 -16.24 18.72 -3.98
N ARG A 22 -16.81 17.62 -4.41
CA ARG A 22 -16.23 16.27 -4.27
C ARG A 22 -14.84 16.18 -4.89
N GLU A 23 -14.64 16.81 -6.04
CA GLU A 23 -13.35 16.88 -6.73
C GLU A 23 -12.28 17.57 -5.88
N TYR A 24 -12.66 18.59 -5.11
CA TYR A 24 -11.74 19.25 -4.20
C TYR A 24 -11.32 18.34 -3.05
N ILE A 25 -12.24 17.57 -2.48
CA ILE A 25 -11.92 16.60 -1.41
C ILE A 25 -11.02 15.49 -1.93
N SER A 26 -11.33 14.95 -3.11
CA SER A 26 -10.61 13.79 -3.66
C SER A 26 -9.26 14.14 -4.28
N HIS A 27 -9.09 15.32 -4.87
CA HIS A 27 -7.90 15.72 -5.60
C HIS A 27 -7.33 17.06 -5.12
N GLY A 28 -8.14 18.11 -5.04
CA GLY A 28 -7.69 19.47 -4.76
C GLY A 28 -7.03 19.63 -3.39
N MET A 29 -7.53 18.97 -2.34
CA MET A 29 -6.90 18.99 -1.02
C MET A 29 -5.50 18.38 -1.06
N ARG A 30 -5.33 17.27 -1.80
CA ARG A 30 -4.02 16.61 -1.97
C ARG A 30 -3.04 17.49 -2.73
N GLU A 31 -3.48 18.12 -3.82
CA GLU A 31 -2.67 19.05 -4.61
C GLU A 31 -2.26 20.24 -3.76
N ARG A 32 -3.20 20.83 -3.01
CA ARG A 32 -2.90 21.97 -2.14
C ARG A 32 -1.95 21.61 -1.01
N ALA A 33 -2.12 20.46 -0.38
CA ALA A 33 -1.19 19.95 0.62
C ALA A 33 0.21 19.74 0.03
N ALA A 34 0.31 19.18 -1.18
CA ALA A 34 1.59 19.00 -1.86
C ALA A 34 2.26 20.33 -2.22
N GLU A 35 1.49 21.35 -2.65
CA GLU A 35 2.01 22.70 -2.87
C GLU A 35 2.59 23.32 -1.59
N ILE A 36 1.83 23.28 -0.48
CA ILE A 36 2.27 23.84 0.81
C ILE A 36 3.54 23.12 1.27
N LEU A 37 3.57 21.79 1.23
CA LEU A 37 4.76 21.03 1.60
C LEU A 37 5.95 21.35 0.70
N SER A 38 5.72 21.54 -0.60
CA SER A 38 6.81 21.93 -1.54
C SER A 38 7.33 23.33 -1.29
N LEU A 39 6.48 24.24 -0.79
CA LEU A 39 6.92 25.60 -0.40
C LEU A 39 7.76 25.57 0.89
N ASP A 40 7.36 24.73 1.85
CA ASP A 40 8.04 24.67 3.16
C ASP A 40 9.33 23.82 3.12
N LEU A 41 9.30 22.68 2.42
CA LEU A 41 10.40 21.71 2.37
C LEU A 41 11.30 21.89 1.15
N GLY A 42 10.87 22.67 0.17
CA GLY A 42 11.50 22.77 -1.14
C GLY A 42 11.18 21.56 -2.05
N PRO A 43 11.56 21.63 -3.34
CA PRO A 43 11.43 20.51 -4.25
C PRO A 43 12.36 19.38 -3.81
N LYS A 44 11.93 18.12 -4.02
CA LYS A 44 12.81 16.98 -3.80
C LYS A 44 14.09 17.12 -4.61
N THR A 45 15.20 16.84 -3.97
CA THR A 45 16.50 16.78 -4.65
C THR A 45 16.59 15.57 -5.58
N ASP A 46 17.45 15.64 -6.57
CA ASP A 46 17.69 14.50 -7.47
C ASP A 46 18.12 13.24 -6.70
N ALA A 47 18.90 13.39 -5.62
CA ALA A 47 19.33 12.30 -4.75
C ALA A 47 18.15 11.64 -4.03
N GLU A 48 17.18 12.42 -3.53
CA GLU A 48 15.97 11.90 -2.86
C GLU A 48 15.06 11.17 -3.85
N ILE A 49 14.96 11.68 -5.09
CA ILE A 49 14.22 11.04 -6.17
C ILE A 49 14.88 9.71 -6.53
N ASP A 50 16.19 9.69 -6.68
CA ASP A 50 16.98 8.49 -6.99
C ASP A 50 16.83 7.42 -5.89
N ASP A 51 16.96 7.79 -4.64
CA ASP A 51 16.77 6.90 -3.50
C ASP A 51 15.31 6.37 -3.40
N GLN A 52 14.33 7.18 -3.74
CA GLN A 52 12.94 6.75 -3.78
C GLN A 52 12.73 5.71 -4.89
N LEU A 53 13.22 5.97 -6.10
CA LEU A 53 13.11 5.05 -7.24
C LEU A 53 13.84 3.73 -6.96
N ARG A 54 15.05 3.79 -6.38
CA ARG A 54 15.82 2.61 -5.99
C ARG A 54 15.06 1.72 -5.03
N ARG A 55 14.44 2.32 -4.00
CA ARG A 55 13.60 1.56 -3.05
C ARG A 55 12.38 0.93 -3.71
N GLN A 56 11.77 1.60 -4.71
CA GLN A 56 10.59 1.08 -5.40
C GLN A 56 10.89 -0.16 -6.26
N VAL A 57 12.14 -0.32 -6.74
CA VAL A 57 12.52 -1.47 -7.58
C VAL A 57 12.22 -2.80 -6.89
N ASP A 58 12.56 -2.93 -5.60
CA ASP A 58 12.47 -4.20 -4.87
C ASP A 58 11.18 -4.38 -4.05
N GLN A 59 10.34 -3.36 -3.99
CA GLN A 59 9.11 -3.43 -3.18
C GLN A 59 8.10 -4.46 -3.70
N GLU A 60 7.53 -5.24 -2.79
CA GLU A 60 6.44 -6.18 -3.06
C GLU A 60 5.08 -5.51 -2.87
N ARG A 61 4.89 -4.40 -3.57
CA ARG A 61 3.65 -3.62 -3.60
C ARG A 61 3.55 -2.85 -4.90
N PHE A 62 2.35 -2.36 -5.20
CA PHE A 62 2.13 -1.49 -6.34
C PHE A 62 2.79 -0.13 -6.12
N THR A 63 3.74 0.24 -6.99
CA THR A 63 4.57 1.44 -6.89
C THR A 63 4.32 2.43 -8.03
N ASP A 64 4.95 3.61 -7.96
CA ASP A 64 4.90 4.58 -9.05
C ASP A 64 5.63 4.06 -10.29
N LEU A 65 6.69 3.24 -10.13
CA LEU A 65 7.33 2.55 -11.26
C LEU A 65 6.34 1.66 -12.01
N ASP A 66 5.48 0.92 -11.29
CA ASP A 66 4.47 0.06 -11.91
C ASP A 66 3.41 0.87 -12.66
N ARG A 67 2.99 2.03 -12.12
CA ARG A 67 2.08 2.94 -12.82
C ARG A 67 2.67 3.43 -14.14
N VAL A 68 3.96 3.74 -14.14
CA VAL A 68 4.67 4.18 -15.35
C VAL A 68 4.78 3.03 -16.37
N LEU A 69 5.18 1.84 -15.92
CA LEU A 69 5.25 0.65 -16.77
C LEU A 69 3.88 0.29 -17.37
N LYS A 70 2.81 0.29 -16.57
CA LYS A 70 1.43 0.07 -17.07
C LYS A 70 1.01 1.12 -18.11
N ARG A 71 1.31 2.40 -17.86
CA ARG A 71 0.99 3.47 -18.81
C ARG A 71 1.77 3.31 -20.12
N GLN A 72 3.04 2.90 -20.04
CA GLN A 72 3.87 2.63 -21.21
C GLN A 72 3.36 1.41 -22.00
N ALA A 73 2.93 0.36 -21.30
CA ALA A 73 2.38 -0.84 -21.90
C ALA A 73 1.06 -0.59 -22.65
N GLY A 74 0.23 0.34 -22.16
CA GLY A 74 -1.06 0.66 -22.76
C GLY A 74 -1.95 -0.58 -22.92
N GLU A 75 -2.69 -0.64 -24.01
CA GLU A 75 -3.58 -1.77 -24.32
C GLU A 75 -2.83 -3.04 -24.76
N THR A 76 -1.61 -2.93 -25.22
CA THR A 76 -0.83 -4.07 -25.68
C THR A 76 -0.27 -4.94 -24.56
N GLY A 77 -0.22 -4.41 -23.35
CA GLY A 77 0.42 -5.06 -22.20
C GLY A 77 1.94 -5.16 -22.32
N GLU A 78 2.56 -4.60 -23.39
CA GLU A 78 3.99 -4.74 -23.66
C GLU A 78 4.78 -3.45 -23.36
N VAL A 79 5.91 -3.59 -22.69
CA VAL A 79 6.87 -2.52 -22.39
C VAL A 79 8.12 -2.73 -23.18
N SER A 80 8.58 -1.66 -23.86
CA SER A 80 9.87 -1.61 -24.59
C SER A 80 10.75 -0.48 -24.04
N PHE A 81 12.06 -0.65 -24.13
CA PHE A 81 13.03 0.39 -23.75
C PHE A 81 13.37 1.37 -24.87
N ASP A 82 12.78 1.21 -26.06
CA ASP A 82 13.05 2.05 -27.23
C ASP A 82 12.69 3.53 -27.01
N LYS A 83 11.74 3.78 -26.08
CA LYS A 83 11.32 5.13 -25.73
C LYS A 83 11.76 5.49 -24.31
N PRO A 84 12.48 6.61 -24.14
CA PRO A 84 12.78 7.12 -22.80
C PRO A 84 11.49 7.55 -22.08
N VAL A 85 11.49 7.44 -20.76
CA VAL A 85 10.43 7.99 -19.92
C VAL A 85 11.01 9.14 -19.12
N ALA A 86 10.40 10.31 -19.21
CA ALA A 86 10.84 11.49 -18.48
C ALA A 86 10.85 11.24 -16.96
N GLY A 87 11.92 11.65 -16.32
CA GLY A 87 12.06 11.56 -14.85
C GLY A 87 12.39 10.16 -14.30
N ILE A 88 12.48 9.12 -15.13
CA ILE A 88 12.80 7.76 -14.68
C ILE A 88 13.87 7.14 -15.56
N ALA A 89 15.05 6.94 -14.99
CA ALA A 89 16.15 6.32 -15.68
C ALA A 89 15.86 4.85 -16.03
N GLN A 90 16.35 4.41 -17.17
CA GLN A 90 16.16 3.05 -17.70
C GLN A 90 16.56 1.94 -16.70
N PRO A 91 17.67 2.06 -15.93
CA PRO A 91 18.05 1.04 -14.95
C PRO A 91 16.96 0.72 -13.92
N TYR A 92 16.19 1.71 -13.44
CA TYR A 92 15.09 1.48 -12.49
C TYR A 92 13.93 0.73 -13.13
N ARG A 93 13.56 1.07 -14.39
CA ARG A 93 12.54 0.32 -15.13
C ARG A 93 12.96 -1.11 -15.38
N ALA A 94 14.21 -1.31 -15.82
CA ALA A 94 14.76 -2.65 -16.06
C ALA A 94 14.82 -3.48 -14.77
N GLY A 95 15.34 -2.92 -13.69
CA GLY A 95 15.38 -3.57 -12.37
C GLY A 95 13.98 -3.95 -11.88
N ARG A 96 13.00 -3.04 -12.05
CA ARG A 96 11.61 -3.32 -11.67
C ARG A 96 11.01 -4.46 -12.48
N LEU A 97 11.18 -4.47 -13.80
CA LEU A 97 10.70 -5.55 -14.66
C LEU A 97 11.32 -6.91 -14.31
N GLN A 98 12.62 -6.94 -14.00
CA GLN A 98 13.28 -8.15 -13.51
C GLN A 98 12.71 -8.61 -12.17
N ARG A 99 12.40 -7.68 -11.25
CA ARG A 99 11.73 -8.01 -9.98
C ARG A 99 10.34 -8.56 -10.21
N LEU A 100 9.56 -7.92 -11.08
CA LEU A 100 8.22 -8.39 -11.46
C LEU A 100 8.27 -9.78 -12.09
N ALA A 101 9.27 -10.07 -12.92
CA ALA A 101 9.45 -11.41 -13.49
C ALA A 101 9.71 -12.47 -12.42
N LYS A 102 10.53 -12.17 -11.40
CA LYS A 102 10.73 -13.08 -10.25
C LYS A 102 9.44 -13.33 -9.46
N LEU A 103 8.50 -12.40 -9.49
CA LEU A 103 7.18 -12.53 -8.87
C LEU A 103 6.14 -13.19 -9.80
N GLY A 104 6.52 -13.52 -11.05
CA GLY A 104 5.61 -14.06 -12.05
C GLY A 104 4.65 -13.02 -12.66
N LEU A 105 4.94 -11.73 -12.51
CA LEU A 105 4.10 -10.60 -12.94
C LEU A 105 4.61 -9.88 -14.20
N ALA A 106 5.72 -10.33 -14.76
CA ALA A 106 6.23 -9.89 -16.05
C ALA A 106 7.01 -11.02 -16.72
N GLU A 107 7.09 -10.99 -18.06
CA GLU A 107 7.86 -11.93 -18.87
C GLU A 107 8.64 -11.18 -19.95
N GLU A 108 9.90 -11.53 -20.15
CA GLU A 108 10.68 -11.00 -21.28
C GLU A 108 10.35 -11.81 -22.55
N VAL A 109 9.57 -11.23 -23.44
CA VAL A 109 9.09 -11.88 -24.67
C VAL A 109 10.11 -11.75 -25.83
N ALA A 110 11.00 -10.76 -25.75
CA ALA A 110 12.15 -10.58 -26.65
C ALA A 110 13.19 -9.68 -25.94
N PRO A 111 14.45 -9.64 -26.37
CA PRO A 111 15.45 -8.78 -25.75
C PRO A 111 14.98 -7.33 -25.60
N GLY A 112 14.86 -6.85 -24.35
CA GLY A 112 14.38 -5.52 -24.00
C GLY A 112 12.88 -5.28 -24.20
N ARG A 113 12.09 -6.32 -24.50
CA ARG A 113 10.62 -6.27 -24.60
C ARG A 113 9.98 -7.18 -23.56
N TRP A 114 9.10 -6.62 -22.78
CA TRP A 114 8.48 -7.27 -21.64
C TRP A 114 6.96 -7.24 -21.77
N ARG A 115 6.31 -8.32 -21.38
CA ARG A 115 4.85 -8.38 -21.21
C ARG A 115 4.52 -8.37 -19.72
N LEU A 116 3.60 -7.49 -19.34
CA LEU A 116 3.08 -7.43 -17.97
C LEU A 116 1.89 -8.37 -17.82
N ALA A 117 1.74 -8.97 -16.64
CA ALA A 117 0.54 -9.75 -16.31
C ALA A 117 -0.68 -8.82 -16.20
N ASP A 118 -1.83 -9.29 -16.66
CA ASP A 118 -3.08 -8.52 -16.64
C ASP A 118 -3.52 -8.17 -15.21
N ASP A 119 -3.24 -9.05 -14.26
CA ASP A 119 -3.56 -8.91 -12.84
C ASP A 119 -2.40 -8.32 -12.00
N LEU A 120 -1.37 -7.74 -12.62
CA LEU A 120 -0.21 -7.17 -11.96
C LEU A 120 -0.61 -6.22 -10.81
N GLU A 121 -1.51 -5.28 -11.06
CA GLU A 121 -1.91 -4.29 -10.07
C GLU A 121 -2.65 -4.90 -8.87
N PRO A 122 -3.73 -5.67 -9.06
CA PRO A 122 -4.43 -6.27 -7.92
C PRO A 122 -3.54 -7.24 -7.12
N VAL A 123 -2.63 -7.97 -7.77
CA VAL A 123 -1.68 -8.84 -7.06
C VAL A 123 -0.73 -8.02 -6.20
N LEU A 124 -0.08 -6.98 -6.76
CA LEU A 124 0.85 -6.13 -6.01
C LEU A 124 0.18 -5.34 -4.89
N ARG A 125 -1.09 -4.94 -5.06
CA ARG A 125 -1.87 -4.30 -3.98
C ARG A 125 -2.08 -5.27 -2.82
N ARG A 126 -2.55 -6.49 -3.08
CA ARG A 126 -2.72 -7.53 -2.05
C ARG A 126 -1.41 -7.87 -1.34
N MET A 127 -0.30 -7.97 -2.08
CA MET A 127 1.02 -8.19 -1.47
C MET A 127 1.41 -7.04 -0.54
N GLY A 128 1.17 -5.80 -0.96
CA GLY A 128 1.42 -4.61 -0.15
C GLY A 128 0.58 -4.59 1.13
N GLU A 129 -0.72 -4.84 1.04
CA GLU A 129 -1.64 -4.94 2.18
C GLU A 129 -1.19 -6.02 3.16
N ARG A 130 -0.90 -7.23 2.67
CA ARG A 130 -0.36 -8.31 3.50
C ARG A 130 0.93 -7.90 4.23
N GLY A 131 1.84 -7.24 3.53
CA GLY A 131 3.09 -6.76 4.11
C GLY A 131 2.87 -5.72 5.22
N ASP A 132 1.90 -4.83 5.06
CA ASP A 132 1.57 -3.82 6.06
C ASP A 132 0.88 -4.43 7.28
N ILE A 133 0.01 -5.43 7.10
CA ILE A 133 -0.59 -6.21 8.19
C ILE A 133 0.51 -6.90 9.02
N ILE A 134 1.45 -7.57 8.37
CA ILE A 134 2.56 -8.26 9.06
C ILE A 134 3.41 -7.27 9.87
N LYS A 135 3.70 -6.08 9.32
CA LYS A 135 4.42 -5.02 10.05
C LYS A 135 3.62 -4.51 11.25
N ALA A 136 2.32 -4.31 11.10
CA ALA A 136 1.44 -3.90 12.19
C ALA A 136 1.43 -4.95 13.31
N MET A 137 1.24 -6.23 12.97
CA MET A 137 1.31 -7.33 13.92
C MET A 137 2.64 -7.36 14.68
N HIS A 138 3.75 -7.24 13.95
CA HIS A 138 5.08 -7.26 14.57
C HIS A 138 5.25 -6.11 15.57
N ARG A 139 4.83 -4.90 15.20
CA ARG A 139 4.89 -3.73 16.08
C ARG A 139 4.08 -3.95 17.36
N GLU A 140 2.84 -4.41 17.25
CA GLU A 140 1.93 -4.59 18.38
C GLU A 140 2.40 -5.73 19.30
N LEU A 141 2.85 -6.85 18.73
CA LEU A 141 3.39 -7.97 19.51
C LEU A 141 4.67 -7.56 20.25
N THR A 142 5.58 -6.85 19.59
CA THR A 142 6.81 -6.34 20.21
C THR A 142 6.50 -5.37 21.34
N ALA A 143 5.57 -4.44 21.13
CA ALA A 143 5.14 -3.50 22.19
C ALA A 143 4.51 -4.20 23.40
N ALA A 144 3.83 -5.33 23.18
CA ALA A 144 3.23 -6.15 24.24
C ALA A 144 4.22 -7.17 24.85
N GLY A 145 5.48 -7.20 24.42
CA GLY A 145 6.48 -8.15 24.92
C GLY A 145 6.21 -9.60 24.51
N VAL A 146 5.47 -9.83 23.43
CA VAL A 146 5.17 -11.16 22.89
C VAL A 146 6.18 -11.49 21.83
N ASP A 147 7.06 -12.45 22.10
CA ASP A 147 8.03 -12.95 21.13
C ASP A 147 7.43 -14.08 20.29
N ARG A 148 7.06 -13.76 19.06
CA ARG A 148 6.62 -14.70 18.03
C ARG A 148 7.39 -14.44 16.78
N GLY A 149 8.03 -15.45 16.22
CA GLY A 149 8.67 -15.35 14.90
C GLY A 149 7.64 -15.01 13.81
N THR A 150 8.02 -14.21 12.83
CA THR A 150 7.13 -13.78 11.74
C THR A 150 6.55 -14.93 10.92
N ALA A 151 7.21 -16.09 10.90
CA ALA A 151 6.68 -17.32 10.29
C ALA A 151 5.39 -17.82 10.98
N ASN A 152 5.14 -17.42 12.22
CA ASN A 152 3.94 -17.76 12.98
C ASN A 152 2.85 -16.67 12.92
N TYR A 153 2.99 -15.67 12.03
CA TYR A 153 1.97 -14.65 11.83
C TYR A 153 0.95 -15.13 10.80
N VAL A 154 -0.30 -15.13 11.18
CA VAL A 154 -1.42 -15.59 10.36
C VAL A 154 -2.42 -14.45 10.18
N ILE A 155 -2.80 -14.20 8.95
CA ILE A 155 -3.98 -13.38 8.65
C ILE A 155 -5.16 -14.35 8.64
N PHE A 156 -6.07 -14.16 9.58
CA PHE A 156 -7.21 -15.03 9.75
C PHE A 156 -8.19 -14.88 8.59
N ASP A 157 -8.49 -16.00 7.97
CA ASP A 157 -9.50 -16.08 6.91
C ASP A 157 -10.67 -16.92 7.43
N PRO A 158 -11.84 -16.31 7.68
CA PRO A 158 -13.01 -17.04 8.16
C PRO A 158 -13.43 -18.20 7.23
N ALA A 159 -13.20 -18.07 5.93
CA ALA A 159 -13.55 -19.11 4.95
C ALA A 159 -12.68 -20.36 5.07
N GLN A 160 -11.48 -20.23 5.63
CA GLN A 160 -10.52 -21.34 5.80
C GLN A 160 -10.45 -21.85 7.25
N ALA A 161 -11.04 -21.11 8.20
CA ALA A 161 -10.88 -21.39 9.63
C ALA A 161 -11.64 -22.66 10.12
N GLY A 162 -12.55 -23.21 9.32
CA GLY A 162 -13.40 -24.31 9.76
C GLY A 162 -14.31 -23.91 10.94
N GLU A 163 -14.82 -24.92 11.68
CA GLU A 163 -15.73 -24.69 12.81
C GLU A 163 -15.01 -24.43 14.16
N GLN A 164 -13.67 -24.48 14.18
CA GLN A 164 -12.93 -24.30 15.44
C GLN A 164 -12.80 -22.83 15.80
N PRO A 165 -13.18 -22.43 17.03
CA PRO A 165 -13.03 -21.07 17.47
C PRO A 165 -11.54 -20.71 17.61
N LEU A 166 -11.19 -19.50 17.19
CA LEU A 166 -9.87 -18.92 17.47
C LEU A 166 -9.79 -18.49 18.94
N VAL A 167 -8.92 -19.13 19.70
CA VAL A 167 -8.73 -18.87 21.13
C VAL A 167 -7.35 -18.28 21.38
N GLY A 168 -7.27 -17.16 22.09
CA GLY A 168 -6.01 -16.50 22.39
C GLY A 168 -6.19 -15.26 23.25
N ARG A 169 -5.05 -14.68 23.61
CA ARG A 169 -5.01 -13.41 24.34
C ARG A 169 -5.10 -12.25 23.35
N LEU A 170 -6.01 -11.31 23.59
CA LEU A 170 -6.04 -10.06 22.83
C LEU A 170 -4.79 -9.24 23.15
N VAL A 171 -3.98 -8.96 22.12
CA VAL A 171 -2.76 -8.17 22.23
C VAL A 171 -3.02 -6.72 21.84
N ALA A 172 -3.71 -6.52 20.75
CA ALA A 172 -4.03 -5.18 20.24
C ALA A 172 -5.36 -5.16 19.48
N ARG A 173 -5.95 -3.98 19.39
CA ARG A 173 -7.05 -3.64 18.50
C ARG A 173 -6.75 -2.32 17.80
N GLY A 174 -7.25 -2.16 16.58
CA GLY A 174 -7.07 -0.92 15.83
C GLY A 174 -8.01 -0.82 14.64
N ILE A 175 -7.86 0.24 13.87
CA ILE A 175 -8.62 0.48 12.65
C ILE A 175 -7.86 -0.21 11.51
N ALA A 176 -8.55 -1.06 10.75
CA ALA A 176 -8.03 -1.75 9.59
C ALA A 176 -8.14 -0.88 8.33
N ASP A 177 -9.29 -0.23 8.15
CA ASP A 177 -9.58 0.66 7.04
C ASP A 177 -10.44 1.83 7.55
N GLU A 178 -9.87 3.04 7.49
CA GLU A 178 -10.54 4.27 7.99
C GLU A 178 -11.71 4.68 7.09
N GLU A 179 -11.64 4.40 5.77
CA GLU A 179 -12.72 4.76 4.85
C GLU A 179 -13.97 3.89 5.07
N LYS A 180 -13.77 2.65 5.50
CA LYS A 180 -14.84 1.68 5.76
C LYS A 180 -15.17 1.53 7.23
N ASP A 181 -14.45 2.24 8.11
CA ASP A 181 -14.55 2.11 9.56
C ASP A 181 -14.41 0.66 10.03
N SER A 182 -13.57 -0.13 9.34
CA SER A 182 -13.31 -1.51 9.70
C SER A 182 -12.20 -1.60 10.75
N HIS A 183 -12.34 -2.56 11.66
CA HIS A 183 -11.44 -2.75 12.78
C HIS A 183 -10.72 -4.09 12.70
N PHE A 184 -9.57 -4.18 13.37
CA PHE A 184 -8.83 -5.42 13.50
C PHE A 184 -8.49 -5.74 14.95
N LEU A 185 -8.24 -7.01 15.18
CA LEU A 185 -7.66 -7.54 16.43
C LEU A 185 -6.35 -8.26 16.12
N VAL A 186 -5.39 -8.15 17.03
CA VAL A 186 -4.21 -9.01 17.07
C VAL A 186 -4.32 -9.93 18.29
N LEU A 187 -4.33 -11.24 18.04
CA LEU A 187 -4.47 -12.27 19.06
C LEU A 187 -3.18 -13.10 19.14
N ASP A 188 -2.70 -13.33 20.37
CA ASP A 188 -1.67 -14.34 20.65
C ASP A 188 -2.38 -15.65 20.94
N GLY A 189 -2.44 -16.51 19.92
CA GLY A 189 -3.23 -17.74 19.95
C GLY A 189 -2.62 -18.82 20.84
N VAL A 190 -3.50 -19.66 21.42
CA VAL A 190 -3.08 -20.86 22.19
C VAL A 190 -2.44 -21.93 21.29
N ASP A 191 -2.61 -21.81 19.97
CA ASP A 191 -1.97 -22.64 18.95
C ASP A 191 -0.49 -22.28 18.69
N GLY A 192 0.05 -21.29 19.43
CA GLY A 192 1.42 -20.81 19.27
C GLY A 192 1.62 -19.82 18.14
N ARG A 193 0.55 -19.36 17.48
CA ARG A 193 0.58 -18.40 16.38
C ARG A 193 0.03 -17.04 16.83
N ALA A 194 0.40 -16.00 16.12
CA ALA A 194 -0.22 -14.69 16.23
C ALA A 194 -1.19 -14.49 15.07
N HIS A 195 -2.41 -14.10 15.38
CA HIS A 195 -3.47 -13.95 14.38
C HIS A 195 -3.89 -12.49 14.24
N TYR A 196 -3.92 -12.00 13.00
CA TYR A 196 -4.60 -10.76 12.64
C TYR A 196 -6.02 -11.12 12.18
N VAL A 197 -7.00 -10.53 12.81
CA VAL A 197 -8.42 -10.77 12.54
C VAL A 197 -9.06 -9.45 12.13
N ASP A 198 -9.51 -9.33 10.89
CA ASP A 198 -10.38 -8.25 10.47
C ASP A 198 -11.80 -8.58 10.97
N ILE A 199 -12.34 -7.70 11.82
CA ILE A 199 -13.67 -7.86 12.41
C ILE A 199 -14.73 -7.00 11.72
N GLY A 200 -14.36 -6.30 10.65
CA GLY A 200 -15.26 -5.42 9.93
C GLY A 200 -15.67 -4.19 10.73
N VAL A 201 -16.84 -3.67 10.40
CA VAL A 201 -17.44 -2.51 11.09
C VAL A 201 -18.08 -3.01 12.38
N PRO A 202 -17.69 -2.46 13.57
CA PRO A 202 -18.34 -2.81 14.83
C PRO A 202 -19.81 -2.35 14.77
N GLY A 203 -20.72 -3.29 15.07
CA GLY A 203 -22.14 -2.99 15.18
C GLY A 203 -22.49 -2.24 16.46
#